data_b592dedb272a7b8f13191d401e450b44
#
_entry.id   b592dedb272a7b8f13191d401e450b44
#
_cell.length_a   1.000
_cell.length_b   1.000
_cell.length_c   1.000
_cell.angle_alpha   90.00
_cell.angle_beta   90.00
_cell.angle_gamma   90.00
#
_symmetry.space_group_name_H-M   'P 1'
#
loop_
_entity.id
_entity.type
_entity.pdbx_description
1 polymer ?
#
loop_
_entity_poly.entity_id
_entity_poly.type
_entity_poly.pdbx_seq_one_letter_code
_entity_poly.pdbx_strand_id
1 'polypeptide(L)'
;MRGKFNNIVETVGDTPIVRINQLAPGHVTMWAKIEAFNPLGSVKDRLAMGIIEAAEQSGELKPGQTVIEATSGNTGIGLAMVCAAKGYPFVSVMVETFSVERRKLMRFLGAKVILTPKEAKGMGMVAKARELAEANGWFMARQFENPANADVHERTTAREIMDAFEGERLDYFVSGYGTGGTITGVARVLRAERPDTKIVTTEPDGAALLSDGRAQERNADGSASGSHPAWAPHMIQGWTPDFIPLVAQESIDKGYIDEVIPVSADVSFATAQALAQKEGIFCGISCGATFAAALNVAERAPEGSVILCTLPDTGERYLSTPLFADIEAEMTAEEWAMAASTPTAVLARPS
;
A
#
# COMPACT_ATOMS: atom_id res chain seq x y z
N MET A 1 19.82 -2.45 -5.69
CA MET A 1 19.95 -1.36 -6.70
C MET A 1 21.36 -0.78 -6.64
N ARG A 2 22.14 -0.83 -7.73
CA ARG A 2 23.46 -0.19 -7.83
C ARG A 2 23.59 0.38 -9.24
N GLY A 3 23.81 1.69 -9.37
CA GLY A 3 23.98 2.30 -10.69
C GLY A 3 23.75 3.79 -10.72
N LYS A 4 23.82 4.35 -11.91
CA LYS A 4 23.43 5.72 -12.21
C LYS A 4 22.11 5.66 -12.99
N PHE A 5 21.15 6.47 -12.60
CA PHE A 5 19.82 6.53 -13.19
C PHE A 5 19.61 7.90 -13.83
N ASN A 6 18.87 7.98 -14.91
CA ASN A 6 18.61 9.24 -15.61
C ASN A 6 17.56 10.10 -14.89
N ASN A 7 16.66 9.47 -14.18
CA ASN A 7 15.63 10.15 -13.38
C ASN A 7 15.16 9.24 -12.22
N ILE A 8 14.37 9.81 -11.31
CA ILE A 8 13.91 9.10 -10.11
C ILE A 8 12.97 7.93 -10.41
N VAL A 9 12.23 7.96 -11.52
CA VAL A 9 11.28 6.88 -11.87
C VAL A 9 11.99 5.57 -12.17
N GLU A 10 13.22 5.64 -12.74
CA GLU A 10 14.04 4.45 -13.00
C GLU A 10 14.51 3.73 -11.72
N THR A 11 14.33 4.35 -10.55
CA THR A 11 14.68 3.73 -9.26
C THR A 11 13.49 3.02 -8.59
N VAL A 12 12.32 2.99 -9.23
CA VAL A 12 11.15 2.29 -8.73
C VAL A 12 11.32 0.78 -8.92
N GLY A 13 11.08 0.02 -7.86
CA GLY A 13 11.22 -1.43 -7.89
C GLY A 13 12.51 -1.94 -7.28
N ASP A 14 12.89 -3.17 -7.58
CA ASP A 14 14.02 -3.90 -6.99
C ASP A 14 14.07 -3.78 -5.46
N THR A 15 12.91 -3.82 -4.83
CA THR A 15 12.79 -3.68 -3.38
C THR A 15 13.29 -4.92 -2.67
N PRO A 16 13.97 -4.78 -1.50
CA PRO A 16 14.56 -5.92 -0.82
C PRO A 16 13.50 -6.88 -0.27
N ILE A 17 13.90 -8.16 -0.22
CA ILE A 17 13.22 -9.21 0.52
C ILE A 17 14.09 -9.55 1.73
N VAL A 18 13.56 -9.32 2.95
CA VAL A 18 14.30 -9.42 4.20
C VAL A 18 13.74 -10.55 5.04
N ARG A 19 14.63 -11.38 5.60
CA ARG A 19 14.24 -12.47 6.50
C ARG A 19 13.75 -11.91 7.84
N ILE A 20 12.66 -12.47 8.35
CA ILE A 20 12.15 -12.21 9.68
C ILE A 20 12.79 -13.24 10.65
N ASN A 21 13.42 -12.75 11.71
CA ASN A 21 14.24 -13.59 12.58
C ASN A 21 13.68 -13.76 13.99
N GLN A 22 13.17 -12.68 14.60
CA GLN A 22 12.70 -12.70 15.98
C GLN A 22 11.21 -12.97 16.11
N LEU A 23 10.43 -12.56 15.10
CA LEU A 23 8.97 -12.70 15.11
C LEU A 23 8.48 -13.97 14.41
N ALA A 24 9.31 -14.60 13.59
CA ALA A 24 8.95 -15.83 12.90
C ALA A 24 8.91 -17.04 13.87
N PRO A 25 7.85 -17.89 13.83
CA PRO A 25 7.86 -19.18 14.52
C PRO A 25 9.02 -20.06 14.02
N GLY A 26 9.67 -20.77 14.95
CA GLY A 26 10.91 -21.50 14.68
C GLY A 26 10.80 -22.67 13.69
N HIS A 27 9.59 -23.12 13.38
CA HIS A 27 9.35 -24.23 12.46
C HIS A 27 9.13 -23.80 10.98
N VAL A 28 9.07 -22.49 10.71
CA VAL A 28 8.89 -21.93 9.36
C VAL A 28 9.95 -20.88 9.05
N THR A 29 10.13 -20.55 7.79
CA THR A 29 10.94 -19.40 7.35
C THR A 29 10.02 -18.31 6.81
N MET A 30 10.15 -17.10 7.35
CA MET A 30 9.36 -15.96 6.93
C MET A 30 10.22 -14.88 6.30
N TRP A 31 9.70 -14.29 5.23
CA TRP A 31 10.32 -13.20 4.48
C TRP A 31 9.33 -12.04 4.30
N ALA A 32 9.85 -10.83 4.26
CA ALA A 32 9.07 -9.62 4.00
C ALA A 32 9.65 -8.86 2.81
N LYS A 33 8.82 -8.60 1.79
CA LYS A 33 9.16 -7.69 0.69
C LYS A 33 8.83 -6.27 1.08
N ILE A 34 9.87 -5.43 1.21
CA ILE A 34 9.76 -4.11 1.84
C ILE A 34 9.61 -3.03 0.79
N GLU A 35 8.39 -2.68 0.45
CA GLU A 35 8.06 -1.68 -0.58
C GLU A 35 8.34 -0.23 -0.14
N ALA A 36 8.68 -0.01 1.12
CA ALA A 36 9.20 1.28 1.61
C ALA A 36 10.52 1.70 0.96
N PHE A 37 11.23 0.78 0.29
CA PHE A 37 12.46 1.09 -0.45
C PHE A 37 12.21 1.70 -1.84
N ASN A 38 10.98 1.81 -2.29
CA ASN A 38 10.66 2.66 -3.43
C ASN A 38 10.97 4.14 -3.11
N PRO A 39 11.27 4.98 -4.12
CA PRO A 39 11.80 6.35 -3.91
C PRO A 39 10.91 7.25 -3.03
N LEU A 40 9.60 7.09 -3.07
CA LEU A 40 8.67 7.82 -2.18
C LEU A 40 8.12 6.92 -1.07
N GLY A 41 8.79 5.84 -0.75
CA GLY A 41 8.52 5.02 0.42
C GLY A 41 7.24 4.21 0.35
N SER A 42 6.75 3.83 -0.82
CA SER A 42 5.58 2.95 -0.91
C SER A 42 5.47 2.16 -2.22
N VAL A 43 4.72 1.07 -2.16
CA VAL A 43 4.30 0.25 -3.30
C VAL A 43 3.57 1.04 -4.40
N LYS A 44 3.00 2.20 -4.07
CA LYS A 44 2.24 3.02 -5.01
C LYS A 44 3.11 3.77 -6.02
N ASP A 45 4.41 3.83 -5.79
CA ASP A 45 5.35 4.35 -6.79
C ASP A 45 5.35 3.46 -8.04
N ARG A 46 5.22 2.12 -7.87
CA ARG A 46 5.05 1.17 -8.97
C ARG A 46 3.76 1.41 -9.75
N LEU A 47 2.64 1.54 -9.05
CA LEU A 47 1.35 1.83 -9.64
C LEU A 47 1.38 3.11 -10.46
N ALA A 48 1.94 4.19 -9.88
CA ALA A 48 2.04 5.49 -10.53
C ALA A 48 2.90 5.40 -11.81
N MET A 49 4.07 4.78 -11.74
CA MET A 49 4.92 4.51 -12.89
C MET A 49 4.17 3.71 -13.95
N GLY A 50 3.57 2.58 -13.55
CA GLY A 50 2.90 1.66 -14.47
C GLY A 50 1.76 2.30 -15.25
N ILE A 51 0.90 3.06 -14.58
CA ILE A 51 -0.23 3.74 -15.22
C ILE A 51 0.24 4.83 -16.19
N ILE A 52 1.18 5.67 -15.77
CA ILE A 52 1.67 6.76 -16.62
C ILE A 52 2.40 6.21 -17.85
N GLU A 53 3.27 5.22 -17.69
CA GLU A 53 3.99 4.60 -18.82
C GLU A 53 3.04 3.89 -19.79
N ALA A 54 2.05 3.16 -19.30
CA ALA A 54 1.06 2.51 -20.15
C ALA A 54 0.24 3.54 -20.94
N ALA A 55 -0.15 4.64 -20.32
CA ALA A 55 -0.90 5.71 -20.96
C ALA A 55 -0.05 6.49 -22.00
N GLU A 56 1.24 6.69 -21.76
CA GLU A 56 2.18 7.24 -22.74
C GLU A 56 2.33 6.30 -23.96
N GLN A 57 2.51 5.00 -23.71
CA GLN A 57 2.68 3.99 -24.76
C GLN A 57 1.44 3.83 -25.63
N SER A 58 0.24 3.87 -25.05
CA SER A 58 -1.03 3.81 -25.79
C SER A 58 -1.39 5.12 -26.49
N GLY A 59 -0.74 6.23 -26.14
CA GLY A 59 -1.06 7.56 -26.62
C GLY A 59 -2.31 8.19 -25.97
N GLU A 60 -2.84 7.58 -24.91
CA GLU A 60 -3.95 8.11 -24.11
C GLU A 60 -3.54 9.34 -23.31
N LEU A 61 -2.32 9.34 -22.76
CA LEU A 61 -1.69 10.50 -22.12
C LEU A 61 -0.77 11.21 -23.11
N LYS A 62 -1.10 12.46 -23.43
CA LYS A 62 -0.32 13.29 -24.36
C LYS A 62 0.71 14.14 -23.61
N PRO A 63 1.85 14.45 -24.22
CA PRO A 63 2.84 15.35 -23.62
C PRO A 63 2.24 16.66 -23.10
N GLY A 64 2.51 16.99 -21.83
CA GLY A 64 2.01 18.19 -21.16
C GLY A 64 0.52 18.16 -20.75
N GLN A 65 -0.21 17.08 -21.03
CA GLN A 65 -1.58 16.91 -20.56
C GLN A 65 -1.62 16.76 -19.03
N THR A 66 -2.60 17.35 -18.38
CA THR A 66 -2.76 17.23 -16.93
C THR A 66 -3.24 15.82 -16.57
N VAL A 67 -2.59 15.23 -15.58
CA VAL A 67 -3.01 13.98 -14.94
C VAL A 67 -3.86 14.32 -13.72
N ILE A 68 -4.95 13.59 -13.50
CA ILE A 68 -5.81 13.75 -12.32
C ILE A 68 -6.10 12.40 -11.68
N GLU A 69 -6.21 12.36 -10.35
CA GLU A 69 -6.63 11.16 -9.60
C GLU A 69 -7.38 11.52 -8.33
N ALA A 70 -8.36 10.68 -7.99
CA ALA A 70 -9.06 10.69 -6.72
C ALA A 70 -8.26 9.92 -5.69
N THR A 71 -7.46 10.61 -4.88
CA THR A 71 -6.55 9.96 -3.94
C THR A 71 -6.13 10.87 -2.79
N SER A 72 -6.10 10.33 -1.59
CA SER A 72 -5.63 11.00 -0.37
C SER A 72 -4.34 10.39 0.20
N GLY A 73 -3.83 9.35 -0.44
CA GLY A 73 -2.76 8.52 0.10
C GLY A 73 -1.52 8.42 -0.77
N ASN A 74 -0.87 7.28 -0.65
CA ASN A 74 0.39 6.97 -1.32
C ASN A 74 0.30 7.05 -2.85
N THR A 75 -0.85 6.74 -3.45
CA THR A 75 -1.05 6.89 -4.91
C THR A 75 -0.87 8.33 -5.36
N GLY A 76 -1.43 9.30 -4.63
CA GLY A 76 -1.27 10.72 -4.95
C GLY A 76 0.19 11.17 -4.84
N ILE A 77 0.92 10.66 -3.86
CA ILE A 77 2.35 10.97 -3.67
C ILE A 77 3.17 10.35 -4.83
N GLY A 78 2.93 9.09 -5.17
CA GLY A 78 3.61 8.42 -6.29
C GLY A 78 3.31 9.09 -7.64
N LEU A 79 2.04 9.43 -7.93
CA LEU A 79 1.67 10.16 -9.15
C LEU A 79 2.31 11.55 -9.20
N ALA A 80 2.35 12.27 -8.06
CA ALA A 80 3.02 13.57 -8.00
C ALA A 80 4.50 13.45 -8.37
N MET A 81 5.21 12.43 -7.86
CA MET A 81 6.61 12.17 -8.20
C MET A 81 6.79 11.85 -9.68
N VAL A 82 6.05 10.87 -10.20
CA VAL A 82 6.18 10.43 -11.59
C VAL A 82 5.85 11.56 -12.56
N CYS A 83 4.77 12.30 -12.29
CA CYS A 83 4.37 13.46 -13.10
C CYS A 83 5.42 14.58 -13.05
N ALA A 84 5.98 14.89 -11.87
CA ALA A 84 7.06 15.87 -11.76
C ALA A 84 8.29 15.45 -12.57
N ALA A 85 8.71 14.19 -12.47
CA ALA A 85 9.88 13.67 -13.19
C ALA A 85 9.68 13.63 -14.71
N LYS A 86 8.46 13.42 -15.18
CA LYS A 86 8.11 13.30 -16.61
C LYS A 86 7.55 14.61 -17.22
N GLY A 87 7.39 15.67 -16.42
CA GLY A 87 6.91 16.98 -16.88
C GLY A 87 5.40 17.10 -17.09
N TYR A 88 4.60 16.29 -16.41
CA TYR A 88 3.14 16.39 -16.41
C TYR A 88 2.61 17.23 -15.24
N PRO A 89 1.67 18.15 -15.46
CA PRO A 89 0.91 18.71 -14.34
C PRO A 89 0.06 17.63 -13.67
N PHE A 90 0.04 17.62 -12.32
CA PHE A 90 -0.78 16.66 -11.57
C PHE A 90 -1.78 17.35 -10.64
N VAL A 91 -3.00 16.82 -10.61
CA VAL A 91 -4.11 17.25 -9.75
C VAL A 91 -4.56 16.06 -8.89
N SER A 92 -4.49 16.20 -7.59
CA SER A 92 -5.09 15.26 -6.64
C SER A 92 -6.41 15.79 -6.14
N VAL A 93 -7.45 14.96 -6.14
CA VAL A 93 -8.74 15.27 -5.49
C VAL A 93 -8.83 14.41 -4.22
N MET A 94 -9.09 15.03 -3.07
CA MET A 94 -9.15 14.32 -1.79
C MET A 94 -10.17 14.93 -0.83
N VAL A 95 -10.69 14.12 0.08
CA VAL A 95 -11.61 14.61 1.12
C VAL A 95 -10.85 15.50 2.12
N GLU A 96 -11.49 16.59 2.58
CA GLU A 96 -10.91 17.59 3.48
C GLU A 96 -10.46 17.06 4.85
N THR A 97 -10.97 15.92 5.30
CA THR A 97 -10.60 15.31 6.59
C THR A 97 -9.32 14.49 6.54
N PHE A 98 -8.78 14.22 5.36
CA PHE A 98 -7.54 13.44 5.26
C PHE A 98 -6.29 14.26 5.60
N SER A 99 -5.18 13.56 5.84
CA SER A 99 -3.91 14.08 6.35
C SER A 99 -3.43 15.37 5.68
N VAL A 100 -3.17 16.38 6.51
CA VAL A 100 -2.58 17.67 6.09
C VAL A 100 -1.15 17.46 5.58
N GLU A 101 -0.40 16.53 6.17
CA GLU A 101 0.98 16.20 5.81
C GLU A 101 1.04 15.69 4.37
N ARG A 102 0.12 14.79 3.98
CA ARG A 102 0.05 14.26 2.61
C ARG A 102 -0.31 15.34 1.58
N ARG A 103 -1.15 16.32 1.95
CA ARG A 103 -1.43 17.50 1.09
C ARG A 103 -0.16 18.31 0.87
N LYS A 104 0.61 18.54 1.96
CA LYS A 104 1.89 19.27 1.88
C LYS A 104 2.90 18.52 1.03
N LEU A 105 3.02 17.19 1.18
CA LEU A 105 3.89 16.34 0.37
C LEU A 105 3.56 16.43 -1.12
N MET A 106 2.30 16.24 -1.50
CA MET A 106 1.89 16.34 -2.91
C MET A 106 2.14 17.74 -3.48
N ARG A 107 1.83 18.80 -2.72
CA ARG A 107 2.11 20.18 -3.16
C ARG A 107 3.60 20.47 -3.27
N PHE A 108 4.42 19.93 -2.37
CA PHE A 108 5.88 20.06 -2.44
C PHE A 108 6.46 19.39 -3.70
N LEU A 109 5.84 18.32 -4.17
CA LEU A 109 6.14 17.67 -5.45
C LEU A 109 5.52 18.37 -6.66
N GLY A 110 4.88 19.54 -6.49
CA GLY A 110 4.32 20.34 -7.58
C GLY A 110 2.85 20.05 -7.91
N ALA A 111 2.18 19.15 -7.21
CA ALA A 111 0.78 18.83 -7.47
C ALA A 111 -0.18 19.93 -6.99
N LYS A 112 -1.30 20.09 -7.70
CA LYS A 112 -2.47 20.81 -7.19
C LYS A 112 -3.34 19.87 -6.38
N VAL A 113 -3.88 20.35 -5.25
CA VAL A 113 -4.75 19.55 -4.37
C VAL A 113 -6.10 20.21 -4.26
N ILE A 114 -7.13 19.53 -4.73
CA ILE A 114 -8.54 19.93 -4.64
C ILE A 114 -9.17 19.17 -3.47
N LEU A 115 -9.92 19.88 -2.64
CA LEU A 115 -10.58 19.27 -1.49
C LEU A 115 -12.08 19.13 -1.76
N THR A 116 -12.64 17.99 -1.35
CA THR A 116 -14.10 17.75 -1.35
C THR A 116 -14.62 17.71 0.09
N PRO A 117 -15.90 18.08 0.31
CA PRO A 117 -16.51 18.00 1.63
C PRO A 117 -16.52 16.56 2.20
N LYS A 118 -16.40 16.43 3.51
CA LYS A 118 -16.40 15.13 4.20
C LYS A 118 -17.68 14.32 3.97
N GLU A 119 -18.81 15.00 3.80
CA GLU A 119 -20.13 14.40 3.56
C GLU A 119 -20.18 13.65 2.22
N ALA A 120 -19.37 14.06 1.23
CA ALA A 120 -19.30 13.43 -0.07
C ALA A 120 -18.51 12.12 -0.08
N LYS A 121 -17.74 11.83 0.97
CA LYS A 121 -16.94 10.60 1.15
C LYS A 121 -16.03 10.28 -0.05
N GLY A 122 -15.63 9.01 -0.18
CA GLY A 122 -14.80 8.52 -1.29
C GLY A 122 -15.49 8.64 -2.66
N MET A 123 -16.76 8.31 -2.74
CA MET A 123 -17.54 8.42 -3.99
C MET A 123 -17.60 9.85 -4.52
N GLY A 124 -17.80 10.84 -3.64
CA GLY A 124 -17.79 12.26 -4.06
C GLY A 124 -16.42 12.74 -4.53
N MET A 125 -15.36 12.21 -3.96
CA MET A 125 -13.97 12.46 -4.39
C MET A 125 -13.75 11.93 -5.82
N VAL A 126 -14.18 10.70 -6.10
CA VAL A 126 -14.08 10.08 -7.44
C VAL A 126 -14.94 10.83 -8.46
N ALA A 127 -16.19 11.15 -8.12
CA ALA A 127 -17.08 11.91 -8.99
C ALA A 127 -16.48 13.28 -9.36
N LYS A 128 -15.91 13.99 -8.37
CA LYS A 128 -15.26 15.29 -8.62
C LYS A 128 -14.04 15.20 -9.52
N ALA A 129 -13.22 14.16 -9.36
CA ALA A 129 -12.08 13.94 -10.23
C ALA A 129 -12.52 13.66 -11.68
N ARG A 130 -13.57 12.86 -11.86
CA ARG A 130 -14.17 12.54 -13.17
C ARG A 130 -14.73 13.80 -13.86
N GLU A 131 -15.54 14.59 -13.16
CA GLU A 131 -16.08 15.86 -13.68
C GLU A 131 -14.97 16.80 -14.15
N LEU A 132 -13.90 16.94 -13.36
CA LEU A 132 -12.76 17.79 -13.71
C LEU A 132 -11.98 17.24 -14.92
N ALA A 133 -11.81 15.92 -15.00
CA ALA A 133 -11.16 15.26 -16.14
C ALA A 133 -11.94 15.50 -17.42
N GLU A 134 -13.24 15.26 -17.41
CA GLU A 134 -14.14 15.44 -18.57
C GLU A 134 -14.22 16.90 -19.02
N ALA A 135 -14.42 17.83 -18.08
CA ALA A 135 -14.56 19.25 -18.38
C ALA A 135 -13.29 19.88 -18.98
N ASN A 136 -12.12 19.33 -18.69
CA ASN A 136 -10.83 19.91 -19.07
C ASN A 136 -10.04 19.04 -20.06
N GLY A 137 -10.51 17.87 -20.42
CA GLY A 137 -9.76 16.91 -21.25
C GLY A 137 -8.50 16.38 -20.57
N TRP A 138 -8.54 16.20 -19.24
CA TRP A 138 -7.41 15.66 -18.46
C TRP A 138 -7.40 14.14 -18.46
N PHE A 139 -6.22 13.55 -18.33
CA PHE A 139 -6.07 12.11 -18.17
C PHE A 139 -6.35 11.71 -16.72
N MET A 140 -7.34 10.85 -16.49
CA MET A 140 -7.65 10.28 -15.17
C MET A 140 -6.98 8.92 -15.03
N ALA A 141 -6.15 8.75 -13.99
CA ALA A 141 -5.36 7.54 -13.81
C ALA A 141 -6.21 6.29 -13.45
N ARG A 142 -7.34 6.45 -12.74
CA ARG A 142 -8.34 5.41 -12.42
C ARG A 142 -7.72 4.19 -11.72
N GLN A 143 -7.03 4.44 -10.60
CA GLN A 143 -6.26 3.42 -9.88
C GLN A 143 -7.03 2.13 -9.54
N PHE A 144 -8.35 2.20 -9.42
CA PHE A 144 -9.20 1.07 -9.04
C PHE A 144 -9.70 0.22 -10.22
N GLU A 145 -9.66 0.78 -11.44
CA GLU A 145 -10.16 0.14 -12.67
C GLU A 145 -9.06 -0.11 -13.71
N ASN A 146 -7.97 0.66 -13.68
CA ASN A 146 -6.94 0.62 -14.71
C ASN A 146 -6.10 -0.67 -14.62
N PRO A 147 -6.11 -1.53 -15.65
CA PRO A 147 -5.36 -2.78 -15.64
C PRO A 147 -3.85 -2.60 -15.52
N ALA A 148 -3.29 -1.47 -15.97
CA ALA A 148 -1.87 -1.17 -15.84
C ALA A 148 -1.37 -1.20 -14.39
N ASN A 149 -2.27 -1.07 -13.41
CA ASN A 149 -1.98 -1.23 -11.99
C ASN A 149 -1.60 -2.69 -11.64
N ALA A 150 -2.29 -3.69 -12.15
CA ALA A 150 -1.90 -5.09 -11.96
C ALA A 150 -0.72 -5.47 -12.87
N ASP A 151 -0.71 -4.97 -14.11
CA ASP A 151 0.31 -5.28 -15.10
C ASP A 151 1.73 -4.84 -14.66
N VAL A 152 1.86 -3.71 -13.96
CA VAL A 152 3.17 -3.29 -13.40
C VAL A 152 3.67 -4.27 -12.34
N HIS A 153 2.79 -4.81 -11.51
CA HIS A 153 3.16 -5.79 -10.51
C HIS A 153 3.49 -7.16 -11.13
N GLU A 154 2.82 -7.55 -12.20
CA GLU A 154 3.13 -8.75 -12.98
C GLU A 154 4.54 -8.68 -13.57
N ARG A 155 4.89 -7.54 -14.23
CA ARG A 155 6.18 -7.39 -14.90
C ARG A 155 7.34 -7.01 -13.97
N THR A 156 7.08 -6.55 -12.74
CA THR A 156 8.12 -6.12 -11.79
C THR A 156 8.08 -6.90 -10.49
N THR A 157 7.15 -6.60 -9.58
CA THR A 157 7.08 -7.21 -8.24
C THR A 157 7.07 -8.73 -8.27
N ALA A 158 6.29 -9.33 -9.18
CA ALA A 158 6.22 -10.78 -9.32
C ALA A 158 7.55 -11.35 -9.81
N ARG A 159 8.21 -10.70 -10.77
CA ARG A 159 9.50 -11.15 -11.29
C ARG A 159 10.59 -11.06 -10.23
N GLU A 160 10.65 -9.96 -9.49
CA GLU A 160 11.55 -9.81 -8.33
C GLU A 160 11.35 -10.93 -7.29
N ILE A 161 10.11 -11.36 -7.05
CA ILE A 161 9.79 -12.49 -6.17
C ILE A 161 10.28 -13.81 -6.79
N MET A 162 10.00 -14.03 -8.08
CA MET A 162 10.43 -15.26 -8.77
C MET A 162 11.95 -15.41 -8.78
N ASP A 163 12.68 -14.32 -9.06
CA ASP A 163 14.15 -14.30 -9.08
C ASP A 163 14.73 -14.56 -7.67
N ALA A 164 14.14 -13.95 -6.63
CA ALA A 164 14.59 -14.12 -5.25
C ALA A 164 14.39 -15.55 -4.70
N PHE A 165 13.41 -16.27 -5.21
CA PHE A 165 13.11 -17.65 -4.81
C PHE A 165 13.44 -18.66 -5.92
N GLU A 166 14.34 -18.29 -6.87
CA GLU A 166 14.77 -19.23 -7.92
C GLU A 166 15.43 -20.46 -7.28
N GLY A 167 14.92 -21.66 -7.60
CA GLY A 167 15.41 -22.93 -7.03
C GLY A 167 15.04 -23.18 -5.57
N GLU A 168 14.33 -22.25 -4.92
CA GLU A 168 13.86 -22.37 -3.55
C GLU A 168 12.35 -22.58 -3.45
N ARG A 169 11.88 -23.04 -2.29
CA ARG A 169 10.43 -23.15 -2.00
C ARG A 169 9.85 -21.76 -1.75
N LEU A 170 8.60 -21.59 -2.14
CA LEU A 170 7.71 -20.52 -1.69
C LEU A 170 6.32 -21.14 -1.52
N ASP A 171 5.94 -21.43 -0.28
CA ASP A 171 4.70 -22.14 0.01
C ASP A 171 3.51 -21.19 0.15
N TYR A 172 3.76 -19.98 0.67
CA TYR A 172 2.70 -18.98 0.89
C TYR A 172 3.17 -17.59 0.45
N PHE A 173 2.29 -16.89 -0.25
CA PHE A 173 2.39 -15.46 -0.52
C PHE A 173 1.22 -14.74 0.16
N VAL A 174 1.53 -13.77 1.04
CA VAL A 174 0.54 -13.01 1.81
C VAL A 174 0.59 -11.54 1.45
N SER A 175 -0.54 -10.97 1.05
CA SER A 175 -0.64 -9.54 0.72
C SER A 175 -2.03 -9.01 1.05
N GLY A 176 -2.09 -7.83 1.65
CA GLY A 176 -3.34 -7.10 1.76
C GLY A 176 -3.75 -6.44 0.44
N TYR A 177 -4.98 -5.97 0.34
CA TYR A 177 -5.44 -5.26 -0.84
C TYR A 177 -6.02 -3.88 -0.52
N GLY A 178 -5.62 -2.89 -1.31
CA GLY A 178 -6.29 -1.60 -1.43
C GLY A 178 -6.95 -1.54 -2.81
N THR A 179 -6.18 -1.26 -3.86
CA THR A 179 -6.66 -1.32 -5.25
C THR A 179 -6.69 -2.74 -5.81
N GLY A 180 -5.96 -3.68 -5.22
CA GLY A 180 -5.81 -5.04 -5.71
C GLY A 180 -4.62 -5.26 -6.66
N GLY A 181 -3.92 -4.20 -7.10
CA GLY A 181 -2.86 -4.33 -8.11
C GLY A 181 -1.77 -5.32 -7.73
N THR A 182 -1.23 -5.23 -6.52
CA THR A 182 -0.15 -6.11 -6.05
C THR A 182 -0.59 -7.58 -6.00
N ILE A 183 -1.71 -7.85 -5.34
CA ILE A 183 -2.19 -9.24 -5.19
C ILE A 183 -2.54 -9.85 -6.57
N THR A 184 -3.20 -9.09 -7.44
CA THR A 184 -3.60 -9.56 -8.78
C THR A 184 -2.39 -9.79 -9.69
N GLY A 185 -1.48 -8.81 -9.78
CA GLY A 185 -0.31 -8.94 -10.66
C GLY A 185 0.63 -10.06 -10.22
N VAL A 186 0.88 -10.21 -8.91
CA VAL A 186 1.71 -11.30 -8.38
C VAL A 186 0.99 -12.65 -8.56
N ALA A 187 -0.31 -12.71 -8.30
CA ALA A 187 -1.09 -13.94 -8.43
C ALA A 187 -1.09 -14.50 -9.85
N ARG A 188 -1.16 -13.65 -10.89
CA ARG A 188 -1.07 -14.09 -12.31
C ARG A 188 0.18 -14.93 -12.55
N VAL A 189 1.33 -14.46 -12.07
CA VAL A 189 2.61 -15.14 -12.25
C VAL A 189 2.72 -16.39 -11.38
N LEU A 190 2.35 -16.30 -10.09
CA LEU A 190 2.41 -17.46 -9.19
C LEU A 190 1.49 -18.58 -9.67
N ARG A 191 0.29 -18.30 -10.14
CA ARG A 191 -0.62 -19.34 -10.68
C ARG A 191 -0.08 -19.99 -11.94
N ALA A 192 0.66 -19.26 -12.77
CA ALA A 192 1.25 -19.78 -14.00
C ALA A 192 2.54 -20.59 -13.75
N GLU A 193 3.40 -20.13 -12.84
CA GLU A 193 4.76 -20.64 -12.70
C GLU A 193 5.04 -21.36 -11.38
N ARG A 194 4.22 -21.12 -10.34
CA ARG A 194 4.28 -21.77 -9.01
C ARG A 194 2.88 -22.11 -8.49
N PRO A 195 2.13 -22.97 -9.18
CA PRO A 195 0.70 -23.23 -8.88
C PRO A 195 0.46 -23.76 -7.46
N ASP A 196 1.46 -24.38 -6.84
CA ASP A 196 1.39 -24.93 -5.48
C ASP A 196 1.51 -23.85 -4.39
N THR A 197 2.03 -22.65 -4.71
CA THR A 197 2.10 -21.53 -3.77
C THR A 197 0.70 -21.06 -3.38
N LYS A 198 0.38 -21.10 -2.08
CA LYS A 198 -0.88 -20.59 -1.55
C LYS A 198 -0.88 -19.07 -1.53
N ILE A 199 -1.92 -18.46 -2.09
CA ILE A 199 -2.08 -17.01 -2.14
C ILE A 199 -3.12 -16.60 -1.11
N VAL A 200 -2.68 -15.86 -0.12
CA VAL A 200 -3.50 -15.38 1.00
C VAL A 200 -3.64 -13.87 0.89
N THR A 201 -4.87 -13.38 0.90
CA THR A 201 -5.13 -11.95 1.05
C THR A 201 -5.69 -11.63 2.43
N THR A 202 -5.65 -10.36 2.80
CA THR A 202 -6.14 -9.93 4.10
C THR A 202 -6.92 -8.62 3.97
N GLU A 203 -7.91 -8.45 4.81
CA GLU A 203 -8.82 -7.31 4.82
C GLU A 203 -9.14 -6.88 6.26
N PRO A 204 -9.64 -5.64 6.48
CA PRO A 204 -10.07 -5.24 7.82
C PRO A 204 -11.25 -6.09 8.29
N ASP A 205 -11.26 -6.52 9.56
CA ASP A 205 -12.35 -7.30 10.15
C ASP A 205 -13.70 -6.57 10.14
N GLY A 206 -13.66 -5.24 10.32
CA GLY A 206 -14.85 -4.38 10.23
C GLY A 206 -15.29 -4.01 8.80
N ALA A 207 -14.52 -4.41 7.77
CA ALA A 207 -14.82 -4.14 6.36
C ALA A 207 -14.40 -5.35 5.49
N ALA A 208 -14.90 -6.52 5.84
CA ALA A 208 -14.55 -7.81 5.25
C ALA A 208 -15.35 -8.06 3.95
N LEU A 209 -15.04 -7.29 2.90
CA LEU A 209 -15.81 -7.28 1.65
C LEU A 209 -15.66 -8.59 0.88
N LEU A 210 -14.46 -9.16 0.84
CA LEU A 210 -14.19 -10.41 0.13
C LEU A 210 -14.77 -11.61 0.89
N SER A 211 -14.63 -11.63 2.21
CA SER A 211 -15.17 -12.68 3.09
C SER A 211 -16.70 -12.65 3.14
N ASP A 212 -17.34 -11.51 2.88
CA ASP A 212 -18.80 -11.39 2.82
C ASP A 212 -19.40 -12.14 1.62
N GLY A 213 -18.66 -12.23 0.53
CA GLY A 213 -19.04 -13.02 -0.66
C GLY A 213 -20.11 -12.39 -1.55
N ARG A 214 -20.64 -11.20 -1.21
CA ARG A 214 -21.58 -10.47 -2.07
C ARG A 214 -20.83 -9.80 -3.23
N ALA A 215 -21.43 -9.83 -4.42
CA ALA A 215 -20.86 -9.18 -5.59
C ALA A 215 -20.94 -7.65 -5.49
N GLN A 216 -19.92 -6.96 -5.99
CA GLN A 216 -19.92 -5.51 -6.16
C GLN A 216 -20.78 -5.11 -7.35
N GLU A 217 -21.77 -4.25 -7.13
CA GLU A 217 -22.52 -3.63 -8.23
C GLU A 217 -21.64 -2.64 -8.97
N ARG A 218 -21.71 -2.62 -10.34
CA ARG A 218 -20.83 -1.84 -11.18
C ARG A 218 -21.60 -1.07 -12.26
N ASN A 219 -21.04 0.08 -12.62
CA ASN A 219 -21.43 0.85 -13.80
C ASN A 219 -20.91 0.19 -15.09
N ALA A 220 -21.38 0.65 -16.25
CA ALA A 220 -20.97 0.11 -17.54
C ALA A 220 -19.46 0.26 -17.83
N ASP A 221 -18.78 1.20 -17.19
CA ASP A 221 -17.33 1.43 -17.31
C ASP A 221 -16.50 0.59 -16.30
N GLY A 222 -17.14 -0.33 -15.56
CA GLY A 222 -16.52 -1.19 -14.57
C GLY A 222 -16.31 -0.55 -13.20
N SER A 223 -16.53 0.75 -13.04
CA SER A 223 -16.45 1.42 -11.74
C SER A 223 -17.57 0.96 -10.81
N ALA A 224 -17.31 0.99 -9.50
CA ALA A 224 -18.35 0.66 -8.52
C ALA A 224 -19.53 1.66 -8.62
N SER A 225 -20.77 1.14 -8.60
CA SER A 225 -21.98 1.96 -8.63
C SER A 225 -22.38 2.52 -7.27
N GLY A 226 -21.80 1.98 -6.20
CA GLY A 226 -22.05 2.38 -4.81
C GLY A 226 -21.15 1.67 -3.81
N SER A 227 -21.27 2.02 -2.54
CA SER A 227 -20.54 1.36 -1.46
C SER A 227 -21.01 -0.08 -1.26
N HIS A 228 -20.06 -0.98 -0.97
CA HIS A 228 -20.36 -2.37 -0.68
C HIS A 228 -21.10 -2.51 0.65
N PRO A 229 -22.15 -3.35 0.75
CA PRO A 229 -22.97 -3.46 1.96
C PRO A 229 -22.23 -3.93 3.22
N ALA A 230 -21.12 -4.65 3.09
CA ALA A 230 -20.30 -5.10 4.22
C ALA A 230 -19.25 -4.07 4.65
N TRP A 231 -19.15 -2.93 3.97
CA TRP A 231 -18.14 -1.95 4.32
C TRP A 231 -18.54 -1.11 5.54
N ALA A 232 -17.59 -0.94 6.44
CA ALA A 232 -17.65 0.04 7.51
C ALA A 232 -16.31 0.81 7.61
N PRO A 233 -16.30 2.03 8.16
CA PRO A 233 -15.06 2.77 8.38
C PRO A 233 -14.07 1.99 9.24
N HIS A 234 -12.80 1.93 8.81
CA HIS A 234 -11.73 1.22 9.50
C HIS A 234 -10.45 2.06 9.53
N MET A 235 -9.50 1.69 10.41
CA MET A 235 -8.28 2.45 10.65
C MET A 235 -7.07 1.96 9.83
N ILE A 236 -7.19 0.85 9.09
CA ILE A 236 -6.11 0.32 8.25
C ILE A 236 -6.05 1.12 6.96
N GLN A 237 -5.35 2.25 7.00
CA GLN A 237 -5.26 3.18 5.89
C GLN A 237 -4.62 2.54 4.65
N GLY A 238 -5.20 2.82 3.48
CA GLY A 238 -4.72 2.30 2.20
C GLY A 238 -5.30 0.95 1.80
N TRP A 239 -6.06 0.30 2.67
CA TRP A 239 -6.78 -0.93 2.40
C TRP A 239 -8.28 -0.68 2.13
N THR A 240 -8.88 -1.62 1.46
CA THR A 240 -10.32 -1.85 1.34
C THR A 240 -11.13 -0.56 1.27
N PRO A 241 -11.20 0.09 0.10
CA PRO A 241 -12.12 1.20 -0.11
C PRO A 241 -13.56 0.73 0.14
N ASP A 242 -14.51 1.65 0.10
CA ASP A 242 -15.92 1.32 0.33
C ASP A 242 -16.59 0.47 -0.77
N PHE A 243 -15.76 -0.11 -1.64
CA PHE A 243 -16.16 -1.03 -2.72
C PHE A 243 -15.04 -2.02 -3.05
N ILE A 244 -15.36 -3.11 -3.76
CA ILE A 244 -14.35 -4.02 -4.32
C ILE A 244 -13.85 -3.42 -5.64
N PRO A 245 -12.55 -3.03 -5.74
CA PRO A 245 -11.96 -2.51 -6.98
C PRO A 245 -12.06 -3.50 -8.14
N LEU A 246 -12.20 -2.99 -9.37
CA LEU A 246 -12.23 -3.84 -10.57
C LEU A 246 -10.91 -4.60 -10.74
N VAL A 247 -9.78 -3.98 -10.39
CA VAL A 247 -8.46 -4.62 -10.41
C VAL A 247 -8.39 -5.81 -9.46
N ALA A 248 -8.99 -5.71 -8.26
CA ALA A 248 -9.06 -6.82 -7.29
C ALA A 248 -10.07 -7.91 -7.74
N GLN A 249 -11.14 -7.51 -8.42
CA GLN A 249 -12.18 -8.43 -8.91
C GLN A 249 -11.63 -9.54 -9.81
N GLU A 250 -10.60 -9.24 -10.61
CA GLU A 250 -9.95 -10.26 -11.44
C GLU A 250 -9.44 -11.43 -10.61
N SER A 251 -8.81 -11.19 -9.47
CA SER A 251 -8.29 -12.26 -8.60
C SER A 251 -9.41 -13.12 -8.01
N ILE A 252 -10.58 -12.53 -7.78
CA ILE A 252 -11.77 -13.23 -7.28
C ILE A 252 -12.35 -14.09 -8.39
N ASP A 253 -12.61 -13.50 -9.55
CA ASP A 253 -13.27 -14.17 -10.68
C ASP A 253 -12.45 -15.35 -11.22
N LYS A 254 -11.12 -15.22 -11.17
CA LYS A 254 -10.19 -16.28 -11.60
C LYS A 254 -9.82 -17.27 -10.50
N GLY A 255 -10.34 -17.10 -9.28
CA GLY A 255 -10.03 -17.97 -8.15
C GLY A 255 -8.54 -17.98 -7.79
N TYR A 256 -7.86 -16.85 -7.89
CA TYR A 256 -6.44 -16.76 -7.57
C TYR A 256 -6.15 -16.79 -6.07
N ILE A 257 -7.10 -16.38 -5.25
CA ILE A 257 -6.96 -16.28 -3.80
C ILE A 257 -7.41 -17.59 -3.15
N ASP A 258 -6.52 -18.24 -2.41
CA ASP A 258 -6.83 -19.48 -1.67
C ASP A 258 -7.53 -19.17 -0.34
N GLU A 259 -7.20 -18.03 0.28
CA GLU A 259 -7.71 -17.68 1.62
C GLU A 259 -7.77 -16.17 1.82
N VAL A 260 -8.79 -15.73 2.57
CA VAL A 260 -8.94 -14.34 3.03
C VAL A 260 -8.90 -14.34 4.55
N ILE A 261 -8.01 -13.56 5.15
CA ILE A 261 -7.84 -13.44 6.61
C ILE A 261 -8.22 -12.03 7.04
N PRO A 262 -9.33 -11.84 7.76
CA PRO A 262 -9.67 -10.56 8.38
C PRO A 262 -8.72 -10.21 9.53
N VAL A 263 -8.30 -8.94 9.64
CA VAL A 263 -7.39 -8.45 10.68
C VAL A 263 -7.94 -7.17 11.31
N SER A 264 -7.90 -7.07 12.64
CA SER A 264 -8.32 -5.87 13.35
C SER A 264 -7.25 -4.75 13.30
N ALA A 265 -7.69 -3.52 13.54
CA ALA A 265 -6.80 -2.37 13.60
C ALA A 265 -5.80 -2.49 14.77
N ASP A 266 -6.25 -2.93 15.94
CA ASP A 266 -5.39 -3.06 17.13
C ASP A 266 -4.28 -4.08 16.91
N VAL A 267 -4.59 -5.23 16.31
CA VAL A 267 -3.59 -6.24 15.93
C VAL A 267 -2.62 -5.64 14.91
N SER A 268 -3.11 -4.85 13.96
CA SER A 268 -2.28 -4.20 12.96
C SER A 268 -1.28 -3.22 13.59
N PHE A 269 -1.70 -2.42 14.57
CA PHE A 269 -0.83 -1.48 15.28
C PHE A 269 0.23 -2.22 16.10
N ALA A 270 -0.19 -3.18 16.92
CA ALA A 270 0.73 -3.97 17.74
C ALA A 270 1.79 -4.70 16.90
N THR A 271 1.37 -5.23 15.76
CA THR A 271 2.28 -5.98 14.87
C THR A 271 3.23 -5.06 14.11
N ALA A 272 2.79 -3.87 13.69
CA ALA A 272 3.67 -2.86 13.08
C ALA A 272 4.73 -2.37 14.09
N GLN A 273 4.34 -2.13 15.34
CA GLN A 273 5.26 -1.79 16.43
C GLN A 273 6.25 -2.92 16.71
N ALA A 274 5.79 -4.17 16.73
CA ALA A 274 6.65 -5.34 16.93
C ALA A 274 7.68 -5.50 15.80
N LEU A 275 7.30 -5.26 14.53
CA LEU A 275 8.22 -5.24 13.39
C LEU A 275 9.32 -4.19 13.58
N ALA A 276 8.97 -2.99 14.02
CA ALA A 276 9.93 -1.94 14.27
C ALA A 276 10.86 -2.26 15.45
N GLN A 277 10.31 -2.70 16.58
CA GLN A 277 11.06 -2.91 17.82
C GLN A 277 11.92 -4.18 17.82
N LYS A 278 11.47 -5.24 17.13
CA LYS A 278 12.14 -6.54 17.15
C LYS A 278 12.94 -6.84 15.89
N GLU A 279 12.46 -6.39 14.73
CA GLU A 279 13.13 -6.63 13.44
C GLU A 279 13.82 -5.39 12.87
N GLY A 280 13.61 -4.20 13.46
CA GLY A 280 14.11 -2.93 12.94
C GLY A 280 13.41 -2.47 11.66
N ILE A 281 12.24 -3.04 11.34
CA ILE A 281 11.49 -2.74 10.12
C ILE A 281 10.43 -1.68 10.42
N PHE A 282 10.74 -0.43 10.09
CA PHE A 282 9.86 0.72 10.31
C PHE A 282 8.83 0.85 9.19
N CYS A 283 7.58 0.47 9.46
CA CYS A 283 6.55 0.32 8.45
C CYS A 283 5.18 0.85 8.91
N GLY A 284 4.24 1.01 7.95
CA GLY A 284 2.92 1.56 8.19
C GLY A 284 1.90 0.54 8.74
N ILE A 285 0.66 1.02 8.99
CA ILE A 285 -0.43 0.24 9.59
C ILE A 285 -0.76 -1.00 8.76
N SER A 286 -0.87 -0.86 7.45
CA SER A 286 -1.18 -1.97 6.54
C SER A 286 -0.07 -3.02 6.45
N CYS A 287 1.17 -2.64 6.77
CA CYS A 287 2.28 -3.59 6.90
C CYS A 287 2.06 -4.49 8.12
N GLY A 288 1.70 -3.89 9.26
CA GLY A 288 1.36 -4.65 10.47
C GLY A 288 0.20 -5.61 10.22
N ALA A 289 -0.84 -5.15 9.52
CA ALA A 289 -1.97 -6.00 9.17
C ALA A 289 -1.58 -7.18 8.26
N THR A 290 -0.79 -6.93 7.21
CA THR A 290 -0.31 -7.99 6.32
C THR A 290 0.57 -8.99 7.09
N PHE A 291 1.45 -8.48 7.95
CA PHE A 291 2.34 -9.34 8.72
C PHE A 291 1.59 -10.15 9.79
N ALA A 292 0.55 -9.59 10.41
CA ALA A 292 -0.33 -10.32 11.33
C ALA A 292 -1.02 -11.51 10.63
N ALA A 293 -1.53 -11.30 9.41
CA ALA A 293 -2.06 -12.39 8.61
C ALA A 293 -0.99 -13.43 8.24
N ALA A 294 0.23 -12.99 7.93
CA ALA A 294 1.34 -13.90 7.65
C ALA A 294 1.76 -14.71 8.90
N LEU A 295 1.71 -14.13 10.09
CA LEU A 295 1.91 -14.86 11.36
C LEU A 295 0.80 -15.89 11.61
N ASN A 296 -0.45 -15.54 11.34
CA ASN A 296 -1.58 -16.49 11.43
C ASN A 296 -1.38 -17.69 10.49
N VAL A 297 -0.91 -17.46 9.27
CA VAL A 297 -0.51 -18.54 8.35
C VAL A 297 0.64 -19.34 8.94
N ALA A 298 1.67 -18.67 9.46
CA ALA A 298 2.87 -19.30 10.00
C ALA A 298 2.59 -20.25 11.18
N GLU A 299 1.67 -19.88 12.07
CA GLU A 299 1.28 -20.71 13.23
C GLU A 299 0.73 -22.09 12.85
N ARG A 300 0.11 -22.22 11.70
CA ARG A 300 -0.56 -23.45 11.23
C ARG A 300 0.09 -24.08 9.99
N ALA A 301 1.10 -23.42 9.43
CA ALA A 301 1.83 -23.94 8.28
C ALA A 301 2.65 -25.17 8.66
N PRO A 302 2.80 -26.16 7.76
CA PRO A 302 3.68 -27.30 7.99
C PRO A 302 5.12 -26.91 8.29
N GLU A 303 5.84 -27.75 9.03
CA GLU A 303 7.27 -27.55 9.30
C GLU A 303 8.09 -27.38 8.02
N GLY A 304 9.00 -26.43 8.02
CA GLY A 304 9.84 -26.08 6.87
C GLY A 304 9.14 -25.23 5.80
N SER A 305 7.89 -24.78 6.02
CA SER A 305 7.21 -23.89 5.08
C SER A 305 7.93 -22.55 4.94
N VAL A 306 7.90 -22.00 3.73
CA VAL A 306 8.46 -20.70 3.38
C VAL A 306 7.33 -19.73 3.05
N ILE A 307 7.27 -18.62 3.76
CA ILE A 307 6.20 -17.62 3.71
C ILE A 307 6.80 -16.28 3.32
N LEU A 308 6.26 -15.65 2.28
CA LEU A 308 6.57 -14.27 1.89
C LEU A 308 5.35 -13.38 2.12
N CYS A 309 5.55 -12.25 2.79
CA CYS A 309 4.54 -11.20 2.87
C CYS A 309 5.03 -9.88 2.28
N THR A 310 4.09 -9.00 1.87
CA THR A 310 4.41 -7.66 1.37
C THR A 310 4.21 -6.62 2.48
N LEU A 311 5.17 -5.70 2.64
CA LEU A 311 5.08 -4.54 3.52
C LEU A 311 4.99 -3.27 2.67
N PRO A 312 3.78 -2.71 2.49
CA PRO A 312 3.50 -1.76 1.41
C PRO A 312 4.14 -0.37 1.56
N ASP A 313 4.47 0.10 2.77
CA ASP A 313 4.99 1.46 2.95
C ASP A 313 5.77 1.69 4.25
N THR A 314 6.30 2.92 4.41
CA THR A 314 7.02 3.38 5.60
C THR A 314 6.10 3.87 6.71
N GLY A 315 6.57 3.78 7.96
CA GLY A 315 5.86 4.26 9.16
C GLY A 315 5.77 5.78 9.31
N GLU A 316 6.67 6.56 8.70
CA GLU A 316 6.72 8.02 8.85
C GLU A 316 5.41 8.74 8.48
N ARG A 317 4.62 8.17 7.60
CA ARG A 317 3.33 8.73 7.16
C ARG A 317 2.21 8.63 8.18
N TYR A 318 2.48 7.98 9.30
CA TYR A 318 1.48 7.63 10.32
C TYR A 318 1.76 8.27 11.68
N LEU A 319 2.77 9.15 11.80
CA LEU A 319 3.20 9.79 13.06
C LEU A 319 2.05 10.51 13.81
N SER A 320 1.09 11.07 13.08
CA SER A 320 -0.09 11.73 13.65
C SER A 320 -1.32 10.81 13.77
N THR A 321 -1.14 9.50 13.71
CA THR A 321 -2.22 8.50 13.78
C THR A 321 -2.15 7.68 15.08
N PRO A 322 -3.18 6.90 15.40
CA PRO A 322 -3.18 6.01 16.56
C PRO A 322 -2.05 4.98 16.61
N LEU A 323 -1.38 4.69 15.49
CA LEU A 323 -0.19 3.83 15.49
C LEU A 323 0.91 4.32 16.45
N PHE A 324 0.99 5.63 16.67
CA PHE A 324 1.99 6.29 17.52
C PHE A 324 1.40 6.87 18.81
N ALA A 325 0.13 6.59 19.13
CA ALA A 325 -0.54 7.21 20.27
C ALA A 325 0.15 6.94 21.62
N ASP A 326 0.76 5.77 21.76
CA ASP A 326 1.47 5.34 22.97
C ASP A 326 2.97 5.66 22.96
N ILE A 327 3.45 6.36 21.94
CA ILE A 327 4.87 6.73 21.82
C ILE A 327 5.04 8.17 22.30
N GLU A 328 5.62 8.34 23.47
CA GLU A 328 5.85 9.64 24.07
C GLU A 328 6.97 10.41 23.34
N ALA A 329 6.76 11.71 23.13
CA ALA A 329 7.76 12.62 22.58
C ALA A 329 8.70 13.16 23.67
N GLU A 330 8.22 13.23 24.91
CA GLU A 330 8.98 13.71 26.07
C GLU A 330 9.77 12.56 26.71
N MET A 331 10.81 12.91 27.46
CA MET A 331 11.61 11.91 28.17
C MET A 331 10.78 11.18 29.23
N THR A 332 10.85 9.86 29.21
CA THR A 332 10.32 8.98 30.25
C THR A 332 11.02 9.16 31.58
N ALA A 333 10.46 8.63 32.66
CA ALA A 333 11.09 8.67 33.98
C ALA A 333 12.49 7.98 33.99
N GLU A 334 12.65 6.91 33.23
CA GLU A 334 13.92 6.19 33.07
C GLU A 334 14.95 7.04 32.31
N GLU A 335 14.57 7.68 31.23
CA GLU A 335 15.44 8.58 30.45
C GLU A 335 15.86 9.80 31.26
N TRP A 336 14.97 10.35 32.08
CA TRP A 336 15.31 11.41 33.02
C TRP A 336 16.36 10.94 34.06
N ALA A 337 16.22 9.71 34.57
CA ALA A 337 17.20 9.15 35.52
C ALA A 337 18.56 8.93 34.83
N MET A 338 18.56 8.44 33.59
CA MET A 338 19.77 8.30 32.79
C MET A 338 20.44 9.65 32.51
N ALA A 339 19.68 10.66 32.07
CA ALA A 339 20.20 11.99 31.80
C ALA A 339 20.82 12.65 33.05
N ALA A 340 20.23 12.45 34.23
CA ALA A 340 20.70 12.98 35.49
C ALA A 340 21.92 12.19 36.08
N SER A 341 22.28 11.05 35.51
CA SER A 341 23.42 10.24 35.99
C SER A 341 24.79 10.82 35.67
N THR A 342 24.84 11.83 34.75
CA THR A 342 26.05 12.56 34.37
C THR A 342 25.82 14.08 34.41
N PRO A 343 26.84 14.92 34.69
CA PRO A 343 26.62 16.35 34.93
C PRO A 343 26.44 17.22 33.67
N THR A 344 26.67 16.68 32.45
CA THR A 344 26.70 17.46 31.24
C THR A 344 25.33 17.65 30.62
N ALA A 345 24.94 18.89 30.30
CA ALA A 345 23.72 19.24 29.50
C ALA A 345 22.41 18.65 30.02
N VAL A 346 22.23 18.60 31.34
CA VAL A 346 20.98 18.12 31.96
C VAL A 346 19.89 19.18 31.83
N LEU A 347 18.78 18.83 31.21
CA LEU A 347 17.59 19.69 31.13
C LEU A 347 16.95 19.88 32.51
N ALA A 348 16.37 21.03 32.77
CA ALA A 348 15.49 21.19 33.93
C ALA A 348 14.18 20.42 33.68
N ARG A 349 13.77 19.63 34.66
CA ARG A 349 12.44 18.96 34.56
C ARG A 349 11.36 20.02 34.42
N PRO A 350 10.40 19.82 33.48
CA PRO A 350 9.20 20.66 33.48
C PRO A 350 8.49 20.54 34.84
N SER A 351 8.07 21.69 35.39
CA SER A 351 7.36 21.81 36.68
C SER A 351 5.96 21.22 36.60
#